data_e3280e8de015297a0e435b489659cd92
#
_entry.id   e3280e8de015297a0e435b489659cd92
#
_cell.length_a   1.000
_cell.length_b   1.000
_cell.length_c   1.000
_cell.angle_alpha   90.00
_cell.angle_beta   90.00
_cell.angle_gamma   90.00
#
_symmetry.space_group_name_H-M   'P 1'
#
loop_
_entity.id
_entity.type
_entity.pdbx_description
1 polymer ?
#
loop_
_entity_poly.entity_id
_entity_poly.type
_entity_poly.pdbx_seq_one_letter_code
_entity_poly.pdbx_strand_id
1 'polypeptide(L)'
;MTEQELLNEIKRLEGIYMQPQTFKQYKNYWLPESVVRDSRNVLSLGVHRDVGWEQAMLQDNPNMNIHCYDPTPDSVRLFEGNFPGKNNMTYHQIAYAGENGTMKFYYDKNDLTKCYSLVPLPQFGEDPAFIEVETKNLATIMADDMPEPDIIKADIEGVWNDFCREVIDQKVNFKAFLIEFEVKLIDNEESLKQYEGLLKEFNEGPYEVYLNRPRNKCLSEAVILKVN
;
A
#
# COMPACT_ATOMS: atom_id res chain seq x y z
N MET A 1 1.67 -13.48 -21.98
CA MET A 1 2.44 -14.22 -20.94
C MET A 1 1.49 -15.12 -20.14
N THR A 2 1.88 -16.36 -19.90
CA THR A 2 1.09 -17.28 -19.05
C THR A 2 1.28 -16.95 -17.56
N GLU A 3 0.35 -17.43 -16.72
CA GLU A 3 0.46 -17.25 -15.25
C GLU A 3 1.78 -17.83 -14.70
N GLN A 4 2.23 -18.96 -15.24
CA GLN A 4 3.47 -19.60 -14.80
C GLN A 4 4.72 -18.79 -15.20
N GLU A 5 4.71 -18.16 -16.38
CA GLU A 5 5.79 -17.26 -16.81
C GLU A 5 5.83 -16.01 -15.91
N LEU A 6 4.69 -15.40 -15.60
CA LEU A 6 4.59 -14.28 -14.66
C LEU A 6 5.17 -14.63 -13.29
N LEU A 7 4.78 -15.78 -12.74
CA LEU A 7 5.28 -16.25 -11.46
C LEU A 7 6.80 -16.49 -11.45
N ASN A 8 7.34 -16.98 -12.57
CA ASN A 8 8.78 -17.21 -12.69
C ASN A 8 9.55 -15.88 -12.70
N GLU A 9 9.02 -14.84 -13.37
CA GLU A 9 9.63 -13.51 -13.38
C GLU A 9 9.56 -12.82 -12.02
N ILE A 10 8.42 -12.89 -11.33
CA ILE A 10 8.29 -12.37 -9.95
C ILE A 10 9.33 -13.06 -9.03
N LYS A 11 9.47 -14.38 -9.11
CA LYS A 11 10.49 -15.11 -8.31
C LYS A 11 11.93 -14.72 -8.68
N ARG A 12 12.19 -14.44 -9.94
CA ARG A 12 13.50 -13.94 -10.39
C ARG A 12 13.81 -12.59 -9.73
N LEU A 13 12.84 -11.68 -9.72
CA LEU A 13 12.97 -10.36 -9.08
C LEU A 13 13.15 -10.48 -7.56
N GLU A 14 12.41 -11.36 -6.90
CA GLU A 14 12.59 -11.65 -5.48
C GLU A 14 14.01 -12.14 -5.15
N GLY A 15 14.61 -12.92 -6.04
CA GLY A 15 16.00 -13.35 -5.90
C GLY A 15 17.00 -12.18 -6.00
N ILE A 16 16.67 -11.14 -6.75
CA ILE A 16 17.51 -9.93 -6.90
C ILE A 16 17.35 -8.99 -5.70
N TYR A 17 16.12 -8.79 -5.24
CA TYR A 17 15.76 -7.84 -4.18
C TYR A 17 15.45 -8.54 -2.85
N MET A 18 16.29 -9.50 -2.45
CA MET A 18 16.04 -10.35 -1.29
C MET A 18 16.11 -9.57 0.03
N GLN A 19 15.09 -9.73 0.84
CA GLN A 19 14.96 -9.08 2.13
C GLN A 19 16.02 -9.61 3.13
N PRO A 20 16.68 -8.71 3.92
CA PRO A 20 17.55 -9.10 5.00
C PRO A 20 16.81 -9.88 6.10
N GLN A 21 17.46 -10.90 6.66
CA GLN A 21 16.91 -11.69 7.78
C GLN A 21 16.74 -10.87 9.08
N THR A 22 17.34 -9.68 9.14
CA THR A 22 17.33 -8.80 10.32
C THR A 22 16.08 -7.93 10.42
N PHE A 23 15.20 -7.94 9.42
CA PHE A 23 13.95 -7.19 9.49
C PHE A 23 12.98 -7.89 10.45
N LYS A 24 12.29 -7.07 11.25
CA LYS A 24 11.21 -7.53 12.13
C LYS A 24 9.90 -7.58 11.37
N GLN A 25 9.11 -8.60 11.64
CA GLN A 25 7.78 -8.76 11.07
C GLN A 25 6.75 -7.95 11.87
N TYR A 26 6.03 -7.08 11.16
CA TYR A 26 4.88 -6.33 11.63
C TYR A 26 3.66 -6.82 10.83
N LYS A 27 2.93 -7.78 11.38
CA LYS A 27 1.79 -8.44 10.70
C LYS A 27 2.22 -9.07 9.35
N ASN A 28 1.94 -8.39 8.26
CA ASN A 28 2.18 -8.86 6.89
C ASN A 28 3.48 -8.30 6.31
N TYR A 29 3.98 -7.20 6.84
CA TYR A 29 5.14 -6.48 6.32
C TYR A 29 6.36 -6.63 7.24
N TRP A 30 7.51 -6.37 6.67
CA TRP A 30 8.79 -6.49 7.35
C TRP A 30 9.53 -5.15 7.26
N LEU A 31 10.05 -4.69 8.37
CA LEU A 31 10.78 -3.43 8.46
C LEU A 31 11.98 -3.57 9.40
N PRO A 32 13.05 -2.77 9.19
CA PRO A 32 14.06 -2.58 10.21
C PRO A 32 13.42 -2.00 11.47
N GLU A 33 13.68 -2.61 12.62
CA GLU A 33 13.12 -2.15 13.90
C GLU A 33 13.55 -0.72 14.24
N SER A 34 14.75 -0.31 13.81
CA SER A 34 15.24 1.06 13.96
C SER A 34 14.36 2.08 13.22
N VAL A 35 13.94 1.75 11.99
CA VAL A 35 13.04 2.64 11.23
C VAL A 35 11.74 2.87 11.99
N VAL A 36 11.13 1.81 12.52
CA VAL A 36 9.88 1.92 13.29
C VAL A 36 10.09 2.75 14.57
N ARG A 37 11.16 2.50 15.32
CA ARG A 37 11.47 3.26 16.56
C ARG A 37 11.72 4.74 16.33
N ASP A 38 12.38 5.07 15.22
CA ASP A 38 12.80 6.43 14.90
C ASP A 38 11.75 7.22 14.10
N SER A 39 10.60 6.63 13.79
CA SER A 39 9.50 7.24 13.03
C SER A 39 8.45 7.87 13.95
N ARG A 40 7.81 8.92 13.44
CA ARG A 40 6.71 9.61 14.12
C ARG A 40 5.43 9.63 13.29
N ASN A 41 5.55 9.86 12.01
CA ASN A 41 4.44 10.09 11.10
C ASN A 41 4.30 8.91 10.13
N VAL A 42 3.12 8.31 10.11
CA VAL A 42 2.81 7.16 9.26
C VAL A 42 1.59 7.44 8.42
N LEU A 43 1.73 7.33 7.11
CA LEU A 43 0.64 7.36 6.15
C LEU A 43 0.28 5.93 5.76
N SER A 44 -0.92 5.47 6.11
CA SER A 44 -1.42 4.13 5.80
C SER A 44 -2.63 4.22 4.88
N LEU A 45 -2.46 3.79 3.64
CA LEU A 45 -3.49 3.75 2.61
C LEU A 45 -3.96 2.29 2.42
N GLY A 46 -5.27 2.07 2.44
CA GLY A 46 -5.88 0.75 2.32
C GLY A 46 -5.78 -0.07 3.62
N VAL A 47 -6.61 0.26 4.60
CA VAL A 47 -6.67 -0.47 5.89
C VAL A 47 -7.80 -1.50 5.93
N HIS A 48 -8.81 -1.34 5.08
CA HIS A 48 -9.98 -2.21 5.00
C HIS A 48 -10.57 -2.51 6.38
N ARG A 49 -10.52 -3.76 6.84
CA ARG A 49 -11.07 -4.21 8.13
C ARG A 49 -10.00 -4.54 9.18
N ASP A 50 -8.74 -4.30 8.89
CA ASP A 50 -7.63 -4.78 9.72
C ASP A 50 -6.53 -3.72 9.87
N VAL A 51 -6.39 -3.19 11.06
CA VAL A 51 -5.30 -2.28 11.47
C VAL A 51 -4.19 -3.02 12.23
N GLY A 52 -4.06 -4.32 12.02
CA GLY A 52 -3.10 -5.14 12.76
C GLY A 52 -1.64 -4.79 12.48
N TRP A 53 -1.32 -4.25 11.29
CA TRP A 53 0.00 -3.74 10.97
C TRP A 53 0.31 -2.47 11.77
N GLU A 54 -0.60 -1.52 11.78
CA GLU A 54 -0.51 -0.26 12.53
C GLU A 54 -0.38 -0.53 14.03
N GLN A 55 -1.19 -1.45 14.55
CA GLN A 55 -1.13 -1.87 15.95
C GLN A 55 0.21 -2.52 16.31
N ALA A 56 0.76 -3.37 15.43
CA ALA A 56 2.04 -4.01 15.66
C ALA A 56 3.19 -3.00 15.74
N MET A 57 3.17 -1.95 14.91
CA MET A 57 4.16 -0.86 15.00
C MET A 57 4.00 -0.04 16.28
N LEU A 58 2.76 0.25 16.70
CA LEU A 58 2.49 0.99 17.93
C LEU A 58 2.93 0.24 19.20
N GLN A 59 3.09 -1.08 19.15
CA GLN A 59 3.68 -1.84 20.27
C GLN A 59 5.17 -1.51 20.45
N ASP A 60 5.89 -1.23 19.38
CA ASP A 60 7.31 -0.88 19.42
C ASP A 60 7.53 0.63 19.57
N ASN A 61 6.63 1.43 19.02
CA ASN A 61 6.70 2.89 19.12
C ASN A 61 5.30 3.48 19.35
N PRO A 62 4.87 3.61 20.62
CA PRO A 62 3.56 4.15 20.97
C PRO A 62 3.41 5.66 20.74
N ASN A 63 4.46 6.33 20.27
CA ASN A 63 4.42 7.77 20.00
C ASN A 63 4.21 8.10 18.51
N MET A 64 3.89 7.10 17.69
CA MET A 64 3.55 7.33 16.28
C MET A 64 2.17 7.99 16.16
N ASN A 65 2.05 8.88 15.18
CA ASN A 65 0.81 9.42 14.67
C ASN A 65 0.55 8.78 13.30
N ILE A 66 -0.56 8.05 13.17
CA ILE A 66 -0.89 7.27 11.98
C ILE A 66 -2.15 7.83 11.33
N HIS A 67 -2.06 8.25 10.08
CA HIS A 67 -3.21 8.65 9.28
C HIS A 67 -3.61 7.48 8.37
N CYS A 68 -4.83 6.99 8.57
CA CYS A 68 -5.40 5.84 7.87
C CYS A 68 -6.43 6.31 6.85
N TYR A 69 -6.21 5.99 5.58
CA TYR A 69 -7.10 6.33 4.47
C TYR A 69 -7.74 5.09 3.90
N ASP A 70 -9.05 5.01 3.93
CA ASP A 70 -9.82 3.94 3.31
C ASP A 70 -11.31 4.28 3.29
N PRO A 71 -11.98 4.31 2.14
CA PRO A 71 -13.40 4.67 2.06
C PRO A 71 -14.34 3.49 2.27
N THR A 72 -13.84 2.25 2.46
CA THR A 72 -14.70 1.08 2.53
C THR A 72 -15.64 1.10 3.72
N PRO A 73 -16.87 0.57 3.59
CA PRO A 73 -17.79 0.46 4.73
C PRO A 73 -17.25 -0.36 5.91
N ASP A 74 -16.33 -1.29 5.63
CA ASP A 74 -15.69 -2.10 6.69
C ASP A 74 -14.71 -1.25 7.51
N SER A 75 -13.93 -0.38 6.86
CA SER A 75 -13.06 0.58 7.55
C SER A 75 -13.86 1.56 8.41
N VAL A 76 -14.97 2.10 7.88
CA VAL A 76 -15.88 2.96 8.67
C VAL A 76 -16.31 2.26 9.94
N ARG A 77 -16.85 1.03 9.83
CA ARG A 77 -17.29 0.24 10.99
C ARG A 77 -16.15 -0.06 11.96
N LEU A 78 -14.95 -0.35 11.47
CA LEU A 78 -13.76 -0.58 12.30
C LEU A 78 -13.46 0.66 13.14
N PHE A 79 -13.42 1.84 12.53
CA PHE A 79 -13.07 3.08 13.22
C PHE A 79 -14.21 3.69 14.06
N GLU A 80 -15.46 3.28 13.86
CA GLU A 80 -16.56 3.53 14.80
C GLU A 80 -16.41 2.72 16.09
N GLY A 81 -15.77 1.54 16.01
CA GLY A 81 -15.49 0.67 17.14
C GLY A 81 -14.39 1.20 18.07
N ASN A 82 -14.05 0.39 19.07
CA ASN A 82 -12.94 0.63 19.99
C ASN A 82 -11.92 -0.50 19.87
N PHE A 83 -10.66 -0.15 19.65
CA PHE A 83 -9.57 -1.11 19.51
C PHE A 83 -8.25 -0.53 20.05
N PRO A 84 -7.26 -1.38 20.42
CA PRO A 84 -5.96 -0.93 20.91
C PRO A 84 -5.24 -0.02 19.90
N GLY A 85 -4.71 1.11 20.37
CA GLY A 85 -3.97 2.05 19.54
C GLY A 85 -4.83 3.04 18.76
N LYS A 86 -6.16 2.97 18.84
CA LYS A 86 -7.07 3.89 18.12
C LYS A 86 -6.73 5.36 18.31
N ASN A 87 -6.36 5.77 19.50
CA ASN A 87 -6.05 7.17 19.81
C ASN A 87 -4.80 7.72 19.11
N ASN A 88 -3.99 6.83 18.54
CA ASN A 88 -2.81 7.18 17.73
C ASN A 88 -3.13 7.17 16.22
N MET A 89 -4.36 6.86 15.84
CA MET A 89 -4.81 6.74 14.47
C MET A 89 -5.88 7.78 14.17
N THR A 90 -5.67 8.58 13.11
CA THR A 90 -6.68 9.45 12.52
C THR A 90 -7.22 8.78 11.27
N TYR A 91 -8.54 8.59 11.21
CA TYR A 91 -9.18 7.92 10.08
C TYR A 91 -9.79 8.93 9.11
N HIS A 92 -9.55 8.70 7.83
CA HIS A 92 -10.09 9.45 6.71
C HIS A 92 -10.88 8.50 5.79
N GLN A 93 -12.17 8.73 5.66
CA GLN A 93 -13.04 7.98 4.73
C GLN A 93 -12.85 8.47 3.29
N ILE A 94 -11.64 8.38 2.79
CA ILE A 94 -11.18 8.92 1.51
C ILE A 94 -10.34 7.87 0.81
N ALA A 95 -10.51 7.70 -0.52
CA ALA A 95 -9.60 6.92 -1.34
C ALA A 95 -8.45 7.79 -1.86
N TYR A 96 -7.26 7.20 -1.98
CA TYR A 96 -6.23 7.78 -2.84
C TYR A 96 -6.64 7.60 -4.31
N ALA A 97 -6.49 8.65 -5.10
CA ALA A 97 -6.55 8.61 -6.56
C ALA A 97 -5.60 9.67 -7.15
N GLY A 98 -5.27 9.58 -8.44
CA GLY A 98 -4.44 10.58 -9.12
C GLY A 98 -5.07 11.98 -9.20
N GLU A 99 -6.35 12.13 -8.83
CA GLU A 99 -7.08 13.40 -8.83
C GLU A 99 -8.03 13.52 -7.64
N ASN A 100 -8.29 14.78 -7.25
CA ASN A 100 -9.27 15.09 -6.20
C ASN A 100 -10.69 15.09 -6.77
N GLY A 101 -11.65 14.56 -6.02
CA GLY A 101 -13.04 14.59 -6.44
C GLY A 101 -13.90 13.49 -5.83
N THR A 102 -14.78 12.93 -6.65
CA THR A 102 -15.63 11.79 -6.31
C THR A 102 -15.53 10.77 -7.42
N MET A 103 -15.22 9.53 -7.07
CA MET A 103 -15.03 8.43 -8.01
C MET A 103 -15.85 7.20 -7.62
N LYS A 104 -16.09 6.34 -8.60
CA LYS A 104 -16.66 5.01 -8.36
C LYS A 104 -15.62 4.11 -7.72
N PHE A 105 -16.04 3.41 -6.67
CA PHE A 105 -15.23 2.44 -5.96
C PHE A 105 -15.91 1.08 -6.07
N TYR A 106 -15.35 0.21 -6.88
CA TYR A 106 -15.96 -1.03 -7.33
C TYR A 106 -15.73 -2.17 -6.34
N TYR A 107 -16.67 -3.11 -6.32
CA TYR A 107 -16.58 -4.31 -5.49
C TYR A 107 -17.40 -5.47 -6.07
N ASP A 108 -17.12 -6.68 -5.61
CA ASP A 108 -17.92 -7.87 -5.94
C ASP A 108 -19.20 -7.89 -5.11
N LYS A 109 -20.36 -7.68 -5.78
CA LYS A 109 -21.68 -7.71 -5.11
C LYS A 109 -22.05 -9.06 -4.51
N ASN A 110 -21.40 -10.14 -4.94
CA ASN A 110 -21.65 -11.51 -4.46
C ASN A 110 -20.70 -11.89 -3.31
N ASP A 111 -19.62 -11.13 -3.08
CA ASP A 111 -18.67 -11.39 -2.02
C ASP A 111 -18.11 -10.09 -1.44
N LEU A 112 -18.82 -9.53 -0.48
CA LEU A 112 -18.43 -8.31 0.22
C LEU A 112 -17.18 -8.47 1.11
N THR A 113 -16.63 -9.69 1.20
CA THR A 113 -15.38 -9.94 1.95
C THR A 113 -14.13 -9.64 1.15
N LYS A 114 -14.26 -9.46 -0.17
CA LYS A 114 -13.18 -9.07 -1.07
C LYS A 114 -12.85 -7.59 -0.94
N CYS A 115 -11.69 -7.21 -1.51
CA CYS A 115 -11.26 -5.82 -1.61
C CYS A 115 -12.23 -4.95 -2.42
N TYR A 116 -12.06 -3.66 -2.30
CA TYR A 116 -12.65 -2.64 -3.17
C TYR A 116 -11.56 -1.98 -3.98
N SER A 117 -11.87 -1.41 -5.15
CA SER A 117 -10.89 -0.77 -6.03
C SER A 117 -11.50 0.38 -6.82
N LEU A 118 -10.68 1.38 -7.16
CA LEU A 118 -11.06 2.46 -8.09
C LEU A 118 -11.19 1.96 -9.54
N VAL A 119 -10.63 0.79 -9.84
CA VAL A 119 -10.77 0.15 -11.14
C VAL A 119 -11.58 -1.14 -11.02
N PRO A 120 -12.40 -1.49 -12.04
CA PRO A 120 -13.17 -2.73 -12.03
C PRO A 120 -12.22 -3.92 -12.24
N LEU A 121 -11.82 -4.59 -11.16
CA LEU A 121 -10.93 -5.73 -11.22
C LEU A 121 -11.63 -6.98 -11.76
N PRO A 122 -10.95 -7.86 -12.53
CA PRO A 122 -11.54 -9.08 -13.08
C PRO A 122 -12.19 -9.99 -12.05
N GLN A 123 -11.68 -9.99 -10.82
CA GLN A 123 -12.22 -10.78 -9.71
C GLN A 123 -13.58 -10.31 -9.20
N PHE A 124 -14.07 -9.14 -9.62
CA PHE A 124 -15.41 -8.63 -9.27
C PHE A 124 -16.50 -9.11 -10.22
N GLY A 125 -16.13 -9.84 -11.29
CA GLY A 125 -17.04 -10.35 -12.31
C GLY A 125 -17.33 -9.32 -13.42
N GLU A 126 -18.25 -9.70 -14.33
CA GLU A 126 -18.56 -8.89 -15.54
C GLU A 126 -19.37 -7.62 -15.22
N ASP A 127 -20.09 -7.60 -14.10
CA ASP A 127 -20.95 -6.46 -13.71
C ASP A 127 -20.74 -6.15 -12.22
N PRO A 128 -19.58 -5.50 -11.87
CA PRO A 128 -19.28 -5.14 -10.49
C PRO A 128 -20.22 -4.03 -9.99
N ALA A 129 -20.58 -4.12 -8.71
CA ALA A 129 -21.23 -3.01 -8.05
C ALA A 129 -20.23 -1.90 -7.72
N PHE A 130 -20.72 -0.72 -7.37
CA PHE A 130 -19.87 0.38 -6.91
C PHE A 130 -20.58 1.23 -5.85
N ILE A 131 -19.78 1.94 -5.08
CA ILE A 131 -20.18 3.10 -4.27
C ILE A 131 -19.45 4.34 -4.80
N GLU A 132 -19.96 5.52 -4.55
CA GLU A 132 -19.23 6.76 -4.79
C GLU A 132 -18.46 7.15 -3.53
N VAL A 133 -17.18 7.51 -3.71
CA VAL A 133 -16.28 7.86 -2.61
C VAL A 133 -15.55 9.15 -2.92
N GLU A 134 -15.22 9.92 -1.89
CA GLU A 134 -14.29 11.04 -2.00
C GLU A 134 -12.90 10.53 -2.34
N THR A 135 -12.20 11.26 -3.23
CA THR A 135 -10.82 10.95 -3.61
C THR A 135 -9.91 12.14 -3.42
N LYS A 136 -8.66 11.87 -3.04
CA LYS A 136 -7.58 12.85 -2.98
C LYS A 136 -6.32 12.29 -3.62
N ASN A 137 -5.58 13.15 -4.34
CA ASN A 137 -4.23 12.82 -4.79
C ASN A 137 -3.21 12.94 -3.64
N LEU A 138 -2.01 12.42 -3.85
CA LEU A 138 -0.98 12.38 -2.83
C LEU A 138 -0.58 13.78 -2.35
N ALA A 139 -0.46 14.75 -3.26
CA ALA A 139 -0.12 16.13 -2.92
C ALA A 139 -1.13 16.75 -1.95
N THR A 140 -2.44 16.50 -2.16
CA THR A 140 -3.50 16.99 -1.28
C THR A 140 -3.48 16.27 0.07
N ILE A 141 -3.33 14.95 0.07
CA ILE A 141 -3.21 14.16 1.31
C ILE A 141 -2.05 14.67 2.16
N MET A 142 -0.89 14.89 1.54
CA MET A 142 0.28 15.40 2.25
C MET A 142 0.07 16.82 2.77
N ALA A 143 -0.48 17.71 1.95
CA ALA A 143 -0.70 19.11 2.35
C ALA A 143 -1.70 19.27 3.49
N ASP A 144 -2.78 18.47 3.48
CA ASP A 144 -3.87 18.57 4.46
C ASP A 144 -3.52 17.90 5.79
N ASP A 145 -2.87 16.75 5.75
CA ASP A 145 -2.85 15.86 6.91
C ASP A 145 -1.45 15.39 7.33
N MET A 146 -0.52 15.18 6.38
CA MET A 146 0.79 14.60 6.69
C MET A 146 1.90 15.06 5.72
N PRO A 147 2.41 16.28 5.86
CA PRO A 147 3.37 16.85 4.91
C PRO A 147 4.71 16.11 4.86
N GLU A 148 5.09 15.41 5.93
CA GLU A 148 6.36 14.69 6.04
C GLU A 148 6.13 13.31 6.66
N PRO A 149 5.68 12.31 5.88
CA PRO A 149 5.56 10.95 6.37
C PRO A 149 6.94 10.30 6.55
N ASP A 150 7.20 9.72 7.72
CA ASP A 150 8.39 8.87 7.92
C ASP A 150 8.21 7.51 7.26
N ILE A 151 7.00 6.93 7.38
CA ILE A 151 6.63 5.65 6.80
C ILE A 151 5.37 5.83 5.97
N ILE A 152 5.38 5.29 4.76
CA ILE A 152 4.21 5.19 3.88
C ILE A 152 3.89 3.72 3.68
N LYS A 153 2.64 3.31 3.89
CA LYS A 153 2.10 2.02 3.45
C LYS A 153 1.03 2.27 2.40
N ALA A 154 1.11 1.58 1.28
CA ALA A 154 0.09 1.60 0.25
C ALA A 154 -0.29 0.17 -0.16
N ASP A 155 -1.53 -0.19 0.16
CA ASP A 155 -2.19 -1.43 -0.19
C ASP A 155 -3.53 -1.02 -0.82
N ILE A 156 -3.42 -0.50 -2.05
CA ILE A 156 -4.47 0.25 -2.77
C ILE A 156 -4.73 -0.41 -4.12
N GLU A 157 -5.64 -1.32 -4.11
CA GLU A 157 -6.03 -2.19 -5.20
C GLU A 157 -6.18 -1.47 -6.55
N GLY A 158 -5.33 -1.84 -7.52
CA GLY A 158 -5.43 -1.42 -8.93
C GLY A 158 -4.82 -0.06 -9.29
N VAL A 159 -4.36 0.75 -8.32
CA VAL A 159 -3.79 2.10 -8.56
C VAL A 159 -2.35 2.28 -8.04
N TRP A 160 -1.69 1.17 -7.70
CA TRP A 160 -0.33 1.16 -7.16
C TRP A 160 0.70 1.84 -8.07
N ASN A 161 0.56 1.70 -9.40
CA ASN A 161 1.49 2.30 -10.35
C ASN A 161 1.42 3.84 -10.31
N ASP A 162 0.22 4.40 -10.33
CA ASP A 162 0.01 5.85 -10.28
C ASP A 162 0.52 6.43 -8.96
N PHE A 163 0.28 5.72 -7.85
CA PHE A 163 0.78 6.11 -6.55
C PHE A 163 2.32 6.14 -6.51
N CYS A 164 2.98 5.08 -6.99
CA CYS A 164 4.43 5.05 -7.08
C CYS A 164 4.99 6.18 -7.95
N ARG A 165 4.35 6.47 -9.08
CA ARG A 165 4.74 7.59 -9.95
C ARG A 165 4.62 8.92 -9.20
N GLU A 166 3.52 9.19 -8.52
CA GLU A 166 3.40 10.41 -7.72
C GLU A 166 4.46 10.51 -6.62
N VAL A 167 4.77 9.41 -5.92
CA VAL A 167 5.84 9.39 -4.90
C VAL A 167 7.19 9.78 -5.49
N ILE A 168 7.53 9.25 -6.68
CA ILE A 168 8.79 9.53 -7.38
C ILE A 168 8.80 10.96 -7.91
N ASP A 169 7.79 11.38 -8.65
CA ASP A 169 7.73 12.66 -9.36
C ASP A 169 7.69 13.85 -8.39
N GLN A 170 6.97 13.70 -7.27
CA GLN A 170 6.92 14.69 -6.20
C GLN A 170 8.14 14.63 -5.27
N LYS A 171 9.04 13.65 -5.46
CA LYS A 171 10.23 13.43 -4.62
C LYS A 171 9.87 13.34 -3.14
N VAL A 172 8.84 12.60 -2.83
CA VAL A 172 8.35 12.44 -1.46
C VAL A 172 9.48 11.91 -0.57
N ASN A 173 9.73 12.62 0.53
CA ASN A 173 10.75 12.20 1.48
C ASN A 173 10.12 11.21 2.50
N PHE A 174 10.72 10.04 2.65
CA PHE A 174 10.33 9.03 3.62
C PHE A 174 11.54 8.23 4.10
N LYS A 175 11.42 7.53 5.22
CA LYS A 175 12.40 6.54 5.70
C LYS A 175 12.11 5.16 5.13
N ALA A 176 10.82 4.80 5.06
CA ALA A 176 10.36 3.55 4.47
C ALA A 176 9.06 3.75 3.68
N PHE A 177 8.97 3.08 2.55
CA PHE A 177 7.74 2.97 1.76
C PHE A 177 7.44 1.50 1.52
N LEU A 178 6.26 1.05 1.97
CA LEU A 178 5.74 -0.29 1.79
C LEU A 178 4.64 -0.25 0.76
N ILE A 179 4.72 -1.11 -0.24
CA ILE A 179 3.74 -1.15 -1.33
C ILE A 179 3.40 -2.60 -1.69
N GLU A 180 2.11 -2.87 -1.88
CA GLU A 180 1.61 -4.10 -2.50
C GLU A 180 1.40 -3.89 -3.98
N PHE A 181 2.00 -4.77 -4.80
CA PHE A 181 1.90 -4.75 -6.27
C PHE A 181 1.02 -5.89 -6.73
N GLU A 182 -0.12 -5.56 -7.31
CA GLU A 182 -1.08 -6.53 -7.85
C GLU A 182 -0.81 -6.79 -9.35
N VAL A 183 0.37 -7.27 -9.67
CA VAL A 183 0.86 -7.41 -11.05
C VAL A 183 -0.06 -8.27 -11.93
N LYS A 184 -0.88 -9.13 -11.33
CA LYS A 184 -1.76 -10.08 -12.05
C LYS A 184 -3.14 -9.52 -12.40
N LEU A 185 -3.57 -8.42 -11.80
CA LEU A 185 -5.00 -8.08 -11.79
C LEU A 185 -5.52 -7.39 -13.05
N ILE A 186 -4.65 -6.78 -13.89
CA ILE A 186 -5.10 -6.00 -15.05
C ILE A 186 -4.54 -6.57 -16.34
N ASP A 187 -3.32 -6.23 -16.70
CA ASP A 187 -2.60 -6.75 -17.86
C ASP A 187 -1.24 -7.28 -17.41
N ASN A 188 -1.07 -8.60 -17.50
CA ASN A 188 0.10 -9.27 -16.94
C ASN A 188 1.44 -8.78 -17.52
N GLU A 189 1.50 -8.46 -18.81
CA GLU A 189 2.76 -8.02 -19.44
C GLU A 189 3.06 -6.56 -19.15
N GLU A 190 2.06 -5.69 -19.26
CA GLU A 190 2.24 -4.27 -18.99
C GLU A 190 2.48 -4.01 -17.51
N SER A 191 1.68 -4.63 -16.62
CA SER A 191 1.86 -4.53 -15.18
C SER A 191 3.23 -5.04 -14.73
N LEU A 192 3.74 -6.13 -15.32
CA LEU A 192 5.09 -6.63 -15.03
C LEU A 192 6.17 -5.62 -15.44
N LYS A 193 6.06 -5.01 -16.63
CA LYS A 193 7.01 -3.98 -17.09
C LYS A 193 7.00 -2.75 -16.17
N GLN A 194 5.81 -2.30 -15.76
CA GLN A 194 5.66 -1.19 -14.82
C GLN A 194 6.30 -1.53 -13.46
N TYR A 195 6.02 -2.72 -12.95
CA TYR A 195 6.59 -3.22 -11.71
C TYR A 195 8.13 -3.28 -11.75
N GLU A 196 8.72 -3.94 -12.77
CA GLU A 196 10.18 -3.98 -12.96
C GLU A 196 10.79 -2.59 -13.11
N GLY A 197 10.14 -1.73 -13.88
CA GLY A 197 10.58 -0.34 -14.09
C GLY A 197 10.63 0.45 -12.80
N LEU A 198 9.58 0.35 -11.96
CA LEU A 198 9.53 1.01 -10.65
C LEU A 198 10.60 0.50 -9.69
N LEU A 199 10.76 -0.84 -9.56
CA LEU A 199 11.79 -1.41 -8.69
C LEU A 199 13.19 -0.92 -9.09
N LYS A 200 13.47 -0.87 -10.39
CA LYS A 200 14.74 -0.38 -10.93
C LYS A 200 14.92 1.11 -10.62
N GLU A 201 13.92 1.94 -10.87
CA GLU A 201 13.98 3.39 -10.67
C GLU A 201 14.21 3.74 -9.18
N PHE A 202 13.51 3.07 -8.26
CA PHE A 202 13.77 3.22 -6.84
C PHE A 202 15.20 2.81 -6.48
N ASN A 203 15.67 1.67 -6.99
CA ASN A 203 17.00 1.14 -6.67
C ASN A 203 18.17 1.93 -7.34
N GLU A 204 17.90 2.68 -8.41
CA GLU A 204 18.86 3.62 -9.02
C GLU A 204 18.89 4.96 -8.29
N GLY A 205 17.90 5.25 -7.46
CA GLY A 205 17.81 6.42 -6.59
C GLY A 205 18.52 6.23 -5.25
N PRO A 206 18.23 7.09 -4.26
CA PRO A 206 18.81 7.00 -2.92
C PRO A 206 18.05 5.99 -2.04
N TYR A 207 17.66 4.86 -2.61
CA TYR A 207 16.85 3.85 -1.92
C TYR A 207 17.41 2.45 -2.11
N GLU A 208 17.16 1.59 -1.14
CA GLU A 208 17.31 0.15 -1.25
C GLU A 208 15.93 -0.50 -1.34
N VAL A 209 15.75 -1.38 -2.32
CA VAL A 209 14.50 -2.09 -2.56
C VAL A 209 14.61 -3.52 -2.05
N TYR A 210 13.62 -3.97 -1.27
CA TYR A 210 13.52 -5.32 -0.78
C TYR A 210 12.15 -5.89 -1.09
N LEU A 211 12.10 -7.09 -1.65
CA LEU A 211 10.85 -7.79 -1.91
C LEU A 211 10.56 -8.78 -0.81
N ASN A 212 9.35 -8.73 -0.31
CA ASN A 212 8.81 -9.74 0.58
C ASN A 212 8.34 -10.95 -0.23
N ARG A 213 8.46 -12.15 0.33
CA ARG A 213 7.97 -13.36 -0.35
C ARG A 213 6.45 -13.28 -0.51
N PRO A 214 5.91 -13.45 -1.73
CA PRO A 214 4.49 -13.39 -1.94
C PRO A 214 3.79 -14.50 -1.15
N ARG A 215 2.76 -14.12 -0.44
CA ARG A 215 1.89 -15.08 0.27
C ARG A 215 0.99 -15.82 -0.69
N ASN A 216 0.63 -15.18 -1.77
CA ASN A 216 -0.22 -15.69 -2.83
C ASN A 216 0.48 -15.52 -4.18
N LYS A 217 0.12 -16.36 -5.12
CA LYS A 217 0.73 -16.51 -6.45
C LYS A 217 0.75 -15.26 -7.34
N CYS A 218 0.39 -14.08 -6.88
CA CYS A 218 0.09 -12.93 -7.75
C CYS A 218 0.38 -11.56 -7.16
N LEU A 219 0.72 -11.49 -5.89
CA LEU A 219 0.99 -10.25 -5.17
C LEU A 219 2.45 -10.22 -4.78
N SER A 220 3.11 -9.09 -5.00
CA SER A 220 4.46 -8.83 -4.50
C SER A 220 4.40 -7.63 -3.59
N GLU A 221 4.96 -7.76 -2.40
CA GLU A 221 5.10 -6.66 -1.46
C GLU A 221 6.55 -6.17 -1.50
N ALA A 222 6.75 -4.87 -1.64
CA ALA A 222 8.07 -4.27 -1.55
C ALA A 222 8.21 -3.38 -0.31
N VAL A 223 9.41 -3.35 0.21
CA VAL A 223 9.88 -2.37 1.19
C VAL A 223 11.00 -1.58 0.55
N ILE A 224 10.82 -0.28 0.45
CA ILE A 224 11.76 0.67 -0.14
C ILE A 224 12.29 1.53 0.99
N LEU A 225 13.58 1.41 1.27
CA LEU A 225 14.24 2.12 2.37
C LEU A 225 15.13 3.23 1.83
N LYS A 226 15.06 4.41 2.43
CA LYS A 226 16.00 5.48 2.13
C LYS A 226 17.39 5.15 2.67
N VAL A 227 18.39 5.23 1.81
CA VAL A 227 19.81 5.12 2.20
C VAL A 227 20.29 6.46 2.72
N ASN A 228 20.89 6.48 3.91
CA ASN A 228 21.49 7.67 4.52
C ASN A 228 22.88 7.97 3.95
#